data_34825e5461947c46594f7f6a446459b2
#
_entry.id   34825e5461947c46594f7f6a446459b2
#
_cell.length_a   1.000
_cell.length_b   1.000
_cell.length_c   1.000
_cell.angle_alpha   90.00
_cell.angle_beta   90.00
_cell.angle_gamma   90.00
#
_symmetry.space_group_name_H-M   'P 1'
#
loop_
_entity.id
_entity.type
_entity.pdbx_description
1 polymer ?
#
loop_
_entity_poly.entity_id
_entity_poly.type
_entity_poly.pdbx_seq_one_letter_code
_entity_poly.pdbx_strand_id
1 'polypeptide(L)'
;SFDEFKIFAVQMTDYRKFDSIKNKILQFRNDKKNNVGKYKQFVGITWENAILEIYKDRVVKGQTKTRETQDASLQKFIKTQKGNMRDYADACFRYLRYTELVAISQKNRSISIFKDKLIEVDYILKNVERKPVFINDLKNYKEYLFSSSNPVLYTDNKDNLMDILMRVGSFTKRELIDKGIEELKDLRDVIVKQHKENVIRNQVTEIKSYALYSEIIDTFNEIVSDEYYDAPLMLEYNTWRAMTMLNGGNIKGNFNFDDLGQPLSTAGGNMPDIECDYEDFSLSVEVTMQSGQRQYEAEGESVARHYGQLKKRSGKETYCLFIAPTINPATLAHFYGLNHLRIALYGGKSRIIPLELDWFMKLVENSYNYKTRPVPNDIRSFLDEVLKECETATDESNWYQCIQQCVDKWLVA
;
A
#
# COMPACT_ATOMS: atom_id res chain seq x y z
N SER A 1 -3.77 18.65 -2.06
CA SER A 1 -4.55 17.42 -1.82
C SER A 1 -4.61 16.55 -3.07
N PHE A 2 -4.95 15.29 -2.91
CA PHE A 2 -5.15 14.35 -4.02
C PHE A 2 -6.26 14.83 -4.98
N ASP A 3 -7.33 15.41 -4.45
CA ASP A 3 -8.40 15.95 -5.27
C ASP A 3 -7.94 17.10 -6.19
N GLU A 4 -7.07 17.95 -5.70
CA GLU A 4 -6.46 19.01 -6.51
C GLU A 4 -5.50 18.43 -7.54
N PHE A 5 -4.76 17.39 -7.18
CA PHE A 5 -3.81 16.75 -8.07
C PHE A 5 -4.50 16.08 -9.27
N LYS A 6 -5.70 15.53 -9.11
CA LYS A 6 -6.52 15.01 -10.23
C LYS A 6 -6.79 16.07 -11.29
N ILE A 7 -6.99 17.33 -10.89
CA ILE A 7 -7.18 18.44 -11.84
C ILE A 7 -5.87 18.74 -12.56
N PHE A 8 -4.73 18.74 -11.88
CA PHE A 8 -3.42 18.93 -12.50
C PHE A 8 -3.07 17.80 -13.49
N ALA A 9 -3.47 16.57 -13.23
CA ALA A 9 -3.20 15.43 -14.10
C ALA A 9 -3.79 15.61 -15.51
N VAL A 10 -4.85 16.39 -15.67
CA VAL A 10 -5.41 16.76 -16.98
C VAL A 10 -4.39 17.50 -17.85
N GLN A 11 -3.42 18.17 -17.24
CA GLN A 11 -2.45 19.06 -17.91
C GLN A 11 -1.00 18.55 -17.80
N MET A 12 -0.78 17.26 -17.54
CA MET A 12 0.57 16.68 -17.37
C MET A 12 1.49 16.93 -18.57
N THR A 13 0.94 17.04 -19.77
CA THR A 13 1.72 17.30 -20.99
C THR A 13 2.06 18.78 -21.20
N ASP A 14 1.45 19.69 -20.45
CA ASP A 14 1.72 21.12 -20.53
C ASP A 14 1.69 21.78 -19.16
N TYR A 15 2.81 21.71 -18.46
CA TYR A 15 2.98 22.25 -17.10
C TYR A 15 2.69 23.76 -16.99
N ARG A 16 2.76 24.53 -18.10
CA ARG A 16 2.49 25.97 -18.11
C ARG A 16 1.03 26.29 -17.78
N LYS A 17 0.13 25.34 -17.99
CA LYS A 17 -1.28 25.47 -17.60
C LYS A 17 -1.51 25.25 -16.10
N PHE A 18 -0.55 24.70 -15.37
CA PHE A 18 -0.67 24.48 -13.93
C PHE A 18 -0.90 25.78 -13.14
N ASP A 19 -0.29 26.89 -13.58
CA ASP A 19 -0.47 28.17 -12.89
C ASP A 19 -1.92 28.66 -12.93
N SER A 20 -2.63 28.46 -14.03
CA SER A 20 -4.06 28.80 -14.12
C SER A 20 -4.89 28.03 -13.10
N ILE A 21 -4.68 26.73 -13.01
CA ILE A 21 -5.39 25.86 -12.04
C ILE A 21 -4.98 26.19 -10.60
N LYS A 22 -3.68 26.36 -10.36
CA LYS A 22 -3.15 26.77 -9.06
C LYS A 22 -3.80 28.07 -8.58
N ASN A 23 -3.89 29.06 -9.44
CA ASN A 23 -4.50 30.35 -9.09
C ASN A 23 -5.99 30.22 -8.76
N LYS A 24 -6.74 29.40 -9.50
CA LYS A 24 -8.15 29.10 -9.17
C LYS A 24 -8.30 28.46 -7.80
N ILE A 25 -7.42 27.50 -7.48
CA ILE A 25 -7.43 26.82 -6.18
C ILE A 25 -7.08 27.80 -5.06
N LEU A 26 -6.07 28.65 -5.25
CA LEU A 26 -5.68 29.64 -4.27
C LEU A 26 -6.78 30.69 -4.04
N GLN A 27 -7.44 31.18 -5.09
CA GLN A 27 -8.58 32.08 -4.98
C GLN A 27 -9.72 31.45 -4.17
N PHE A 28 -10.07 30.18 -4.48
CA PHE A 28 -11.10 29.47 -3.73
C PHE A 28 -10.74 29.32 -2.23
N ARG A 29 -9.48 28.98 -1.93
CA ARG A 29 -9.00 28.83 -0.55
C ARG A 29 -8.95 30.15 0.22
N ASN A 30 -8.62 31.25 -0.47
CA ASN A 30 -8.54 32.58 0.16
C ASN A 30 -9.91 33.14 0.53
N ASP A 31 -10.95 32.77 -0.20
CA ASP A 31 -12.32 33.19 0.09
C ASP A 31 -13.07 32.19 0.98
N LYS A 32 -12.52 31.96 2.19
CA LYS A 32 -13.04 30.96 3.14
C LYS A 32 -14.49 31.23 3.54
N LYS A 33 -14.90 32.48 3.68
CA LYS A 33 -16.25 32.83 4.17
C LYS A 33 -17.35 32.40 3.19
N ASN A 34 -17.12 32.59 1.89
CA ASN A 34 -18.11 32.28 0.85
C ASN A 34 -18.05 30.81 0.37
N ASN A 35 -16.98 30.09 0.72
CA ASN A 35 -16.69 28.74 0.19
C ASN A 35 -16.82 27.61 1.22
N VAL A 36 -17.36 27.88 2.40
CA VAL A 36 -17.61 26.84 3.43
C VAL A 36 -18.48 25.72 2.85
N GLY A 37 -18.01 24.48 2.97
CA GLY A 37 -18.73 23.27 2.50
C GLY A 37 -18.77 23.07 0.99
N LYS A 38 -18.22 24.01 0.18
CA LYS A 38 -18.30 23.96 -1.29
C LYS A 38 -17.10 23.30 -1.99
N TYR A 39 -16.14 22.77 -1.22
CA TYR A 39 -14.87 22.28 -1.79
C TYR A 39 -15.07 21.14 -2.79
N LYS A 40 -15.87 20.12 -2.47
CA LYS A 40 -16.15 18.99 -3.39
C LYS A 40 -16.78 19.47 -4.70
N GLN A 41 -17.72 20.40 -4.61
CA GLN A 41 -18.37 20.99 -5.79
C GLN A 41 -17.37 21.78 -6.63
N PHE A 42 -16.55 22.64 -6.01
CA PHE A 42 -15.50 23.40 -6.68
C PHE A 42 -14.51 22.48 -7.43
N VAL A 43 -14.01 21.44 -6.76
CA VAL A 43 -13.10 20.47 -7.37
C VAL A 43 -13.76 19.78 -8.56
N GLY A 44 -15.00 19.32 -8.41
CA GLY A 44 -15.75 18.63 -9.47
C GLY A 44 -15.95 19.49 -10.72
N ILE A 45 -16.38 20.73 -10.55
CA ILE A 45 -16.58 21.68 -11.65
C ILE A 45 -15.25 22.06 -12.31
N THR A 46 -14.23 22.37 -11.53
CA THR A 46 -12.91 22.77 -12.05
C THR A 46 -12.28 21.64 -12.84
N TRP A 47 -12.41 20.42 -12.37
CA TRP A 47 -11.88 19.22 -13.04
C TRP A 47 -12.60 18.96 -14.37
N GLU A 48 -13.93 19.02 -14.38
CA GLU A 48 -14.74 18.85 -15.59
C GLU A 48 -14.43 19.90 -16.64
N ASN A 49 -14.37 21.17 -16.24
CA ASN A 49 -14.00 22.28 -17.14
C ASN A 49 -12.59 22.10 -17.72
N ALA A 50 -11.62 21.63 -16.94
CA ALA A 50 -10.28 21.35 -17.43
C ALA A 50 -10.26 20.24 -18.48
N ILE A 51 -11.07 19.17 -18.30
CA ILE A 51 -11.22 18.09 -19.29
C ILE A 51 -11.85 18.64 -20.58
N LEU A 52 -12.94 19.39 -20.47
CA LEU A 52 -13.62 19.97 -21.63
C LEU A 52 -12.73 20.95 -22.41
N GLU A 53 -11.90 21.72 -21.72
CA GLU A 53 -10.94 22.63 -22.36
C GLU A 53 -9.87 21.87 -23.16
N ILE A 54 -9.28 20.83 -22.57
CA ILE A 54 -8.22 20.02 -23.22
C ILE A 54 -8.75 19.24 -24.41
N TYR A 55 -9.93 18.64 -24.28
CA TYR A 55 -10.56 17.83 -25.31
C TYR A 55 -11.56 18.58 -26.18
N LYS A 56 -11.54 19.92 -26.16
CA LYS A 56 -12.50 20.79 -26.87
C LYS A 56 -12.71 20.35 -28.32
N ASP A 57 -11.64 20.17 -29.09
CA ASP A 57 -11.72 19.82 -30.50
C ASP A 57 -12.39 18.44 -30.73
N ARG A 58 -12.13 17.47 -29.87
CA ARG A 58 -12.77 16.17 -29.93
C ARG A 58 -14.26 16.25 -29.63
N VAL A 59 -14.62 17.03 -28.62
CA VAL A 59 -16.01 17.23 -28.20
C VAL A 59 -16.81 17.94 -29.31
N VAL A 60 -16.26 18.99 -29.87
CA VAL A 60 -16.90 19.75 -30.97
C VAL A 60 -17.08 18.86 -32.20
N LYS A 61 -16.15 18.00 -32.52
CA LYS A 61 -16.22 17.05 -33.65
C LYS A 61 -17.05 15.79 -33.35
N GLY A 62 -17.67 15.68 -32.18
CA GLY A 62 -18.41 14.48 -31.78
C GLY A 62 -17.55 13.21 -31.60
N GLN A 63 -16.24 13.35 -31.47
CA GLN A 63 -15.28 12.25 -31.31
C GLN A 63 -15.10 11.84 -29.83
N THR A 64 -16.21 11.53 -29.17
CA THR A 64 -16.30 11.25 -27.75
C THR A 64 -16.24 9.75 -27.41
N LYS A 65 -16.14 8.87 -28.40
CA LYS A 65 -15.95 7.44 -28.18
C LYS A 65 -14.57 7.17 -27.54
N THR A 66 -14.52 6.31 -26.54
CA THR A 66 -13.30 5.86 -25.88
C THR A 66 -13.02 4.39 -26.19
N ARG A 67 -11.85 3.88 -25.80
CA ARG A 67 -11.51 2.45 -26.00
C ARG A 67 -12.29 1.53 -25.08
N GLU A 68 -12.69 2.04 -23.93
CA GLU A 68 -13.32 1.29 -22.84
C GLU A 68 -14.80 1.03 -23.06
N THR A 69 -15.46 1.77 -23.99
CA THR A 69 -16.89 1.67 -24.20
C THR A 69 -17.32 2.05 -25.61
N GLN A 70 -18.38 1.44 -26.08
CA GLN A 70 -19.05 1.84 -27.33
C GLN A 70 -19.98 3.06 -27.15
N ASP A 71 -20.33 3.40 -25.89
CA ASP A 71 -21.12 4.60 -25.60
C ASP A 71 -20.27 5.87 -25.86
N ALA A 72 -20.68 6.63 -26.88
CA ALA A 72 -20.04 7.87 -27.30
C ALA A 72 -20.70 9.13 -26.70
N SER A 73 -21.58 8.98 -25.70
CA SER A 73 -22.16 10.13 -25.03
C SER A 73 -21.11 11.00 -24.36
N LEU A 74 -21.30 12.32 -24.36
CA LEU A 74 -20.39 13.25 -23.69
C LEU A 74 -20.23 12.95 -22.21
N GLN A 75 -21.31 12.56 -21.55
CA GLN A 75 -21.31 12.20 -20.15
C GLN A 75 -20.41 10.99 -19.86
N LYS A 76 -20.51 9.95 -20.70
CA LYS A 76 -19.65 8.77 -20.58
C LYS A 76 -18.19 9.10 -20.86
N PHE A 77 -17.95 9.92 -21.89
CA PHE A 77 -16.59 10.40 -22.19
C PHE A 77 -15.97 11.13 -21.01
N ILE A 78 -16.66 12.10 -20.41
CA ILE A 78 -16.15 12.84 -19.24
C ILE A 78 -15.89 11.89 -18.07
N LYS A 79 -16.81 10.93 -17.80
CA LYS A 79 -16.63 9.93 -16.74
C LYS A 79 -15.36 9.09 -16.97
N THR A 80 -15.10 8.64 -18.19
CA THR A 80 -13.91 7.88 -18.56
C THR A 80 -12.64 8.72 -18.38
N GLN A 81 -12.63 9.98 -18.88
CA GLN A 81 -11.48 10.86 -18.71
C GLN A 81 -11.20 11.16 -17.22
N LYS A 82 -12.23 11.36 -16.40
CA LYS A 82 -12.07 11.51 -14.94
C LYS A 82 -11.42 10.27 -14.31
N GLY A 83 -11.81 9.06 -14.74
CA GLY A 83 -11.15 7.82 -14.31
C GLY A 83 -9.66 7.81 -14.64
N ASN A 84 -9.31 8.02 -15.91
CA ASN A 84 -7.93 8.03 -16.38
C ASN A 84 -7.07 9.07 -15.62
N MET A 85 -7.61 10.29 -15.41
CA MET A 85 -6.88 11.34 -14.68
C MET A 85 -6.68 11.01 -13.21
N ARG A 86 -7.64 10.31 -12.59
CA ARG A 86 -7.49 9.80 -11.23
C ARG A 86 -6.34 8.78 -11.17
N ASP A 87 -6.28 7.87 -12.14
CA ASP A 87 -5.25 6.83 -12.18
C ASP A 87 -3.85 7.44 -12.41
N TYR A 88 -3.74 8.48 -13.25
CA TYR A 88 -2.49 9.24 -13.42
C TYR A 88 -2.09 9.99 -12.15
N ALA A 89 -3.05 10.62 -11.47
CA ALA A 89 -2.78 11.29 -10.19
C ALA A 89 -2.30 10.30 -9.13
N ASP A 90 -2.90 9.12 -9.07
CA ASP A 90 -2.50 8.05 -8.17
C ASP A 90 -1.08 7.57 -8.47
N ALA A 91 -0.76 7.32 -9.74
CA ALA A 91 0.60 6.97 -10.14
C ALA A 91 1.63 8.03 -9.72
N CYS A 92 1.32 9.32 -9.92
CA CYS A 92 2.19 10.42 -9.49
C CYS A 92 2.36 10.46 -7.97
N PHE A 93 1.30 10.22 -7.19
CA PHE A 93 1.38 10.16 -5.74
C PHE A 93 2.29 9.02 -5.29
N ARG A 94 2.15 7.84 -5.90
CA ARG A 94 3.03 6.71 -5.62
C ARG A 94 4.49 7.01 -5.97
N TYR A 95 4.78 7.59 -7.14
CA TYR A 95 6.14 7.99 -7.49
C TYR A 95 6.72 9.01 -6.52
N LEU A 96 5.95 10.03 -6.12
CA LEU A 96 6.41 11.02 -5.15
C LEU A 96 6.70 10.37 -3.78
N ARG A 97 5.87 9.43 -3.33
CA ARG A 97 6.11 8.66 -2.11
C ARG A 97 7.44 7.90 -2.16
N TYR A 98 7.73 7.24 -3.30
CA TYR A 98 8.98 6.51 -3.51
C TYR A 98 10.24 7.39 -3.49
N THR A 99 10.13 8.70 -3.69
CA THR A 99 11.29 9.60 -3.53
C THR A 99 11.74 9.73 -2.08
N GLU A 100 10.90 9.37 -1.12
CA GLU A 100 11.09 9.60 0.30
C GLU A 100 11.36 11.07 0.67
N LEU A 101 11.00 11.99 -0.23
CA LEU A 101 11.06 13.44 0.00
C LEU A 101 9.75 13.99 0.58
N VAL A 102 8.65 13.23 0.44
CA VAL A 102 7.32 13.65 0.82
C VAL A 102 6.60 12.60 1.68
N ALA A 103 5.87 13.09 2.67
CA ALA A 103 4.92 12.31 3.44
C ALA A 103 3.53 12.39 2.81
N ILE A 104 2.82 11.28 2.76
CA ILE A 104 1.41 11.23 2.35
C ILE A 104 0.56 11.02 3.60
N SER A 105 -0.28 12.01 3.90
CA SER A 105 -1.33 11.83 4.90
C SER A 105 -2.45 10.99 4.29
N GLN A 106 -2.57 9.76 4.73
CA GLN A 106 -3.57 8.81 4.24
C GLN A 106 -5.00 9.34 4.43
N LYS A 107 -5.38 9.73 5.65
CA LYS A 107 -6.71 10.27 5.97
C LYS A 107 -7.01 11.61 5.29
N ASN A 108 -6.07 12.53 5.27
CA ASN A 108 -6.26 13.84 4.65
C ASN A 108 -6.06 13.82 3.14
N ARG A 109 -5.63 12.70 2.57
CA ARG A 109 -5.35 12.54 1.13
C ARG A 109 -4.48 13.68 0.61
N SER A 110 -3.39 13.98 1.33
CA SER A 110 -2.54 15.14 1.04
C SER A 110 -1.07 14.82 1.13
N ILE A 111 -0.26 15.58 0.41
CA ILE A 111 1.20 15.51 0.42
C ILE A 111 1.76 16.66 1.24
N SER A 112 2.77 16.39 2.03
CA SER A 112 3.65 17.37 2.66
C SER A 112 5.12 16.98 2.45
N ILE A 113 6.02 17.96 2.44
CA ILE A 113 7.46 17.69 2.37
C ILE A 113 7.94 17.35 3.77
N PHE A 114 8.79 16.31 3.90
CA PHE A 114 9.47 16.03 5.16
C PHE A 114 10.34 17.21 5.58
N LYS A 115 10.32 17.58 6.85
CA LYS A 115 11.05 18.76 7.35
C LYS A 115 12.56 18.68 7.13
N ASP A 116 13.12 17.51 7.31
CA ASP A 116 14.55 17.22 7.10
C ASP A 116 14.96 17.19 5.62
N LYS A 117 13.98 17.02 4.70
CA LYS A 117 14.17 17.00 3.25
C LYS A 117 13.95 18.35 2.56
N LEU A 118 13.60 19.40 3.30
CA LEU A 118 13.31 20.71 2.72
C LEU A 118 14.47 21.27 1.89
N ILE A 119 15.72 21.06 2.33
CA ILE A 119 16.90 21.55 1.62
C ILE A 119 17.08 20.82 0.29
N GLU A 120 16.91 19.50 0.27
CA GLU A 120 16.98 18.67 -0.94
C GLU A 120 15.90 19.07 -1.95
N VAL A 121 14.65 19.24 -1.48
CA VAL A 121 13.53 19.67 -2.32
C VAL A 121 13.75 21.07 -2.87
N ASP A 122 14.20 22.00 -2.06
CA ASP A 122 14.52 23.38 -2.47
C ASP A 122 15.62 23.40 -3.56
N TYR A 123 16.64 22.57 -3.39
CA TYR A 123 17.71 22.40 -4.38
C TYR A 123 17.16 21.87 -5.70
N ILE A 124 16.32 20.84 -5.68
CA ILE A 124 15.66 20.27 -6.88
C ILE A 124 14.84 21.35 -7.58
N LEU A 125 14.02 22.08 -6.83
CA LEU A 125 13.15 23.12 -7.40
C LEU A 125 13.90 24.29 -8.03
N LYS A 126 15.13 24.57 -7.57
CA LYS A 126 15.98 25.66 -8.09
C LYS A 126 16.86 25.22 -9.25
N ASN A 127 17.37 23.99 -9.24
CA ASN A 127 18.44 23.57 -10.14
C ASN A 127 17.98 22.57 -11.21
N VAL A 128 16.84 21.90 -11.03
CA VAL A 128 16.32 20.97 -12.03
C VAL A 128 15.31 21.69 -12.92
N GLU A 129 15.56 21.65 -14.23
CA GLU A 129 14.67 22.26 -15.21
C GLU A 129 13.30 21.59 -15.21
N ARG A 130 12.23 22.39 -15.14
CA ARG A 130 10.84 21.93 -15.16
C ARG A 130 10.37 21.65 -16.59
N LYS A 131 11.10 20.81 -17.32
CA LYS A 131 10.69 20.34 -18.65
C LYS A 131 10.20 18.91 -18.57
N PRO A 132 9.05 18.59 -19.21
CA PRO A 132 8.73 17.20 -19.43
C PRO A 132 9.79 16.61 -20.35
N VAL A 133 10.52 15.61 -19.89
CA VAL A 133 11.37 14.80 -20.75
C VAL A 133 10.45 13.73 -21.34
N PHE A 134 9.72 14.10 -22.41
CA PHE A 134 8.88 13.16 -23.10
C PHE A 134 9.63 12.57 -24.28
N ILE A 135 9.85 11.27 -24.24
CA ILE A 135 10.57 10.53 -25.27
C ILE A 135 9.65 9.39 -25.75
N ASN A 136 9.13 9.51 -26.97
CA ASN A 136 8.28 8.48 -27.59
C ASN A 136 9.07 7.26 -28.10
N ASP A 137 10.34 7.17 -27.76
CA ASP A 137 11.26 6.13 -28.19
C ASP A 137 11.91 5.50 -26.97
N LEU A 138 11.66 4.21 -26.76
CA LEU A 138 12.18 3.46 -25.63
C LEU A 138 13.72 3.41 -25.61
N LYS A 139 14.37 3.42 -26.79
CA LYS A 139 15.83 3.42 -26.89
C LYS A 139 16.38 4.74 -26.37
N ASN A 140 15.89 5.87 -26.87
CA ASN A 140 16.29 7.21 -26.44
C ASN A 140 15.96 7.44 -24.95
N TYR A 141 14.83 6.88 -24.44
CA TYR A 141 14.49 6.95 -23.02
C TYR A 141 15.49 6.20 -22.14
N LYS A 142 15.93 5.01 -22.58
CA LYS A 142 16.98 4.26 -21.87
C LYS A 142 18.32 5.00 -21.89
N GLU A 143 18.71 5.54 -23.04
CA GLU A 143 19.92 6.35 -23.16
C GLU A 143 19.88 7.57 -22.24
N TYR A 144 18.71 8.25 -22.12
CA TYR A 144 18.52 9.36 -21.19
C TYR A 144 18.70 8.92 -19.73
N LEU A 145 18.11 7.79 -19.31
CA LEU A 145 18.21 7.31 -17.94
C LEU A 145 19.66 7.03 -17.49
N PHE A 146 20.52 6.66 -18.43
CA PHE A 146 21.96 6.40 -18.18
C PHE A 146 22.86 7.56 -18.62
N SER A 147 22.31 8.70 -18.95
CA SER A 147 23.06 9.85 -19.43
C SER A 147 23.74 10.59 -18.27
N SER A 148 24.99 11.00 -18.50
CA SER A 148 25.71 11.92 -17.62
C SER A 148 25.09 13.33 -17.56
N SER A 149 24.11 13.64 -18.45
CA SER A 149 23.37 14.90 -18.46
C SER A 149 22.18 14.92 -17.52
N ASN A 150 21.92 13.83 -16.77
CA ASN A 150 20.92 13.81 -15.73
C ASN A 150 21.19 14.91 -14.69
N PRO A 151 20.13 15.52 -14.12
CA PRO A 151 20.31 16.55 -13.12
C PRO A 151 21.13 16.05 -11.94
N VAL A 152 22.10 16.86 -11.54
CA VAL A 152 22.88 16.61 -10.31
C VAL A 152 21.99 16.88 -9.10
N LEU A 153 21.92 15.94 -8.17
CA LEU A 153 21.16 16.05 -6.94
C LEU A 153 21.96 16.73 -5.84
N TYR A 154 21.29 17.20 -4.81
CA TYR A 154 21.91 17.79 -3.63
C TYR A 154 22.95 16.84 -2.98
N THR A 155 22.64 15.55 -2.96
CA THR A 155 23.49 14.48 -2.43
C THR A 155 24.63 14.04 -3.34
N ASP A 156 24.73 14.56 -4.57
CA ASP A 156 25.85 14.34 -5.46
C ASP A 156 27.02 15.33 -5.20
N ASN A 157 26.83 16.28 -4.31
CA ASN A 157 27.88 17.17 -3.83
C ASN A 157 28.47 16.62 -2.52
N LYS A 158 29.79 16.46 -2.47
CA LYS A 158 30.51 15.88 -1.33
C LYS A 158 30.28 16.65 -0.03
N ASP A 159 30.35 17.98 -0.07
CA ASP A 159 30.22 18.81 1.13
C ASP A 159 28.78 18.74 1.68
N ASN A 160 27.78 18.79 0.80
CA ASN A 160 26.39 18.64 1.18
C ASN A 160 26.11 17.26 1.82
N LEU A 161 26.68 16.21 1.25
CA LEU A 161 26.52 14.84 1.76
C LEU A 161 27.21 14.66 3.13
N MET A 162 28.39 15.27 3.30
CA MET A 162 29.06 15.31 4.61
C MET A 162 28.20 16.04 5.66
N ASP A 163 27.58 17.16 5.31
CA ASP A 163 26.70 17.90 6.20
C ASP A 163 25.46 17.08 6.62
N ILE A 164 24.90 16.29 5.69
CA ILE A 164 23.81 15.34 6.00
C ILE A 164 24.31 14.30 7.00
N LEU A 165 25.45 13.65 6.73
CA LEU A 165 26.02 12.59 7.56
C LEU A 165 26.38 13.08 8.97
N MET A 166 26.90 14.29 9.10
CA MET A 166 27.17 14.90 10.41
C MET A 166 25.88 15.14 11.21
N ARG A 167 24.77 15.46 10.54
CA ARG A 167 23.48 15.69 11.22
C ARG A 167 22.77 14.40 11.63
N VAL A 168 22.78 13.38 10.75
CA VAL A 168 21.99 12.17 10.97
C VAL A 168 22.79 11.01 11.57
N GLY A 169 24.11 10.97 11.33
CA GLY A 169 24.98 9.85 11.71
C GLY A 169 25.93 10.14 12.85
N SER A 170 25.89 11.32 13.46
CA SER A 170 26.80 11.75 14.54
C SER A 170 28.30 11.67 14.16
N PHE A 171 28.63 11.79 12.88
CA PHE A 171 30.01 11.83 12.41
C PHE A 171 30.65 13.20 12.59
N THR A 172 31.96 13.20 12.79
CA THR A 172 32.76 14.41 12.73
C THR A 172 33.25 14.67 11.30
N LYS A 173 33.51 15.94 10.98
CA LYS A 173 34.08 16.31 9.68
C LYS A 173 35.37 15.56 9.37
N ARG A 174 36.20 15.32 10.41
CA ARG A 174 37.49 14.64 10.28
C ARG A 174 37.35 13.20 9.80
N GLU A 175 36.29 12.50 10.22
CA GLU A 175 36.02 11.10 9.81
C GLU A 175 35.53 10.98 8.37
N LEU A 176 35.00 12.06 7.82
CA LEU A 176 34.35 12.07 6.50
C LEU A 176 35.22 12.70 5.40
N ILE A 177 36.17 13.62 5.75
CA ILE A 177 36.85 14.48 4.78
C ILE A 177 37.69 13.71 3.76
N ASP A 178 38.30 12.60 4.16
CA ASP A 178 39.18 11.81 3.30
C ASP A 178 38.40 10.75 2.47
N LYS A 179 37.10 10.59 2.71
CA LYS A 179 36.25 9.63 1.99
C LYS A 179 35.87 10.14 0.61
N GLY A 180 35.78 9.22 -0.34
CA GLY A 180 35.20 9.48 -1.67
C GLY A 180 33.68 9.68 -1.59
N ILE A 181 33.11 10.28 -2.63
CA ILE A 181 31.65 10.55 -2.66
C ILE A 181 30.82 9.25 -2.64
N GLU A 182 31.27 8.20 -3.30
CA GLU A 182 30.58 6.90 -3.32
C GLU A 182 30.64 6.24 -1.92
N GLU A 183 31.79 6.31 -1.22
CA GLU A 183 31.88 5.81 0.15
C GLU A 183 30.96 6.57 1.11
N LEU A 184 30.76 7.88 0.90
CA LEU A 184 29.83 8.67 1.69
C LEU A 184 28.36 8.32 1.38
N LYS A 185 28.04 8.00 0.12
CA LYS A 185 26.72 7.51 -0.27
C LYS A 185 26.41 6.15 0.36
N ASP A 186 27.35 5.21 0.28
CA ASP A 186 27.22 3.89 0.92
C ASP A 186 27.03 4.03 2.43
N LEU A 187 27.78 4.92 3.07
CA LEU A 187 27.67 5.19 4.50
C LEU A 187 26.29 5.76 4.85
N ARG A 188 25.78 6.69 4.04
CA ARG A 188 24.42 7.22 4.20
C ARG A 188 23.37 6.12 4.10
N ASP A 189 23.47 5.26 3.11
CA ASP A 189 22.50 4.18 2.88
C ASP A 189 22.48 3.17 4.05
N VAL A 190 23.66 2.86 4.62
CA VAL A 190 23.76 2.04 5.83
C VAL A 190 23.05 2.69 7.01
N ILE A 191 23.26 4.00 7.23
CA ILE A 191 22.63 4.73 8.34
C ILE A 191 21.12 4.80 8.18
N VAL A 192 20.64 5.13 6.99
CA VAL A 192 19.21 5.19 6.70
C VAL A 192 18.56 3.82 6.94
N LYS A 193 19.19 2.75 6.47
CA LYS A 193 18.72 1.38 6.71
C LYS A 193 18.67 1.04 8.21
N GLN A 194 19.73 1.34 8.96
CA GLN A 194 19.76 1.11 10.42
C GLN A 194 18.69 1.92 11.14
N HIS A 195 18.46 3.16 10.73
CA HIS A 195 17.42 4.00 11.29
C HIS A 195 16.03 3.37 11.07
N LYS A 196 15.70 2.97 9.84
CA LYS A 196 14.45 2.28 9.50
C LYS A 196 14.25 1.01 10.32
N GLU A 197 15.28 0.17 10.41
CA GLU A 197 15.23 -1.06 11.22
C GLU A 197 14.95 -0.78 12.70
N ASN A 198 15.53 0.28 13.26
CA ASN A 198 15.27 0.67 14.65
C ASN A 198 13.86 1.20 14.84
N VAL A 199 13.34 2.01 13.90
CA VAL A 199 11.95 2.51 13.94
C VAL A 199 10.98 1.35 13.93
N ILE A 200 11.15 0.40 13.00
CA ILE A 200 10.28 -0.80 12.90
C ILE A 200 10.37 -1.65 14.17
N ARG A 201 11.58 -1.85 14.72
CA ARG A 201 11.77 -2.61 15.96
C ARG A 201 11.03 -1.99 17.14
N ASN A 202 11.09 -0.66 17.26
CA ASN A 202 10.37 0.06 18.31
C ASN A 202 8.85 -0.07 18.13
N GLN A 203 8.34 0.06 16.90
CA GLN A 203 6.93 -0.16 16.59
C GLN A 203 6.48 -1.60 16.94
N VAL A 204 7.27 -2.61 16.54
CA VAL A 204 6.98 -4.01 16.90
C VAL A 204 6.90 -4.21 18.41
N THR A 205 7.80 -3.57 19.16
CA THR A 205 7.80 -3.65 20.63
C THR A 205 6.52 -3.03 21.22
N GLU A 206 6.12 -1.88 20.71
CA GLU A 206 4.90 -1.19 21.13
C GLU A 206 3.65 -2.01 20.77
N ILE A 207 3.57 -2.52 19.55
CA ILE A 207 2.47 -3.38 19.09
C ILE A 207 2.34 -4.62 19.97
N LYS A 208 3.44 -5.31 20.27
CA LYS A 208 3.47 -6.50 21.12
C LYS A 208 3.05 -6.23 22.58
N SER A 209 3.11 -4.98 23.03
CA SER A 209 2.58 -4.59 24.35
C SER A 209 1.05 -4.48 24.41
N TYR A 210 0.37 -4.58 23.27
CA TYR A 210 -1.07 -4.34 23.10
C TYR A 210 -1.52 -2.88 23.34
N ALA A 211 -0.59 -1.95 23.51
CA ALA A 211 -0.92 -0.53 23.72
C ALA A 211 -1.69 0.09 22.54
N LEU A 212 -1.49 -0.45 21.33
CA LEU A 212 -2.11 0.03 20.10
C LEU A 212 -3.40 -0.71 19.70
N TYR A 213 -3.97 -1.55 20.58
CA TYR A 213 -5.15 -2.36 20.26
C TYR A 213 -6.31 -1.52 19.71
N SER A 214 -6.74 -0.51 20.45
CA SER A 214 -7.88 0.32 20.05
C SER A 214 -7.61 1.02 18.72
N GLU A 215 -6.41 1.56 18.52
CA GLU A 215 -6.03 2.20 17.24
C GLU A 215 -6.06 1.22 16.08
N ILE A 216 -5.59 -0.03 16.27
CA ILE A 216 -5.61 -1.06 15.23
C ILE A 216 -7.04 -1.41 14.84
N ILE A 217 -7.95 -1.57 15.80
CA ILE A 217 -9.37 -1.86 15.53
C ILE A 217 -10.05 -0.67 14.84
N ASP A 218 -9.84 0.54 15.35
CA ASP A 218 -10.40 1.76 14.73
C ASP A 218 -9.90 1.93 13.29
N THR A 219 -8.62 1.63 13.04
CA THR A 219 -8.02 1.69 11.70
C THR A 219 -8.70 0.72 10.72
N PHE A 220 -9.04 -0.50 11.12
CA PHE A 220 -9.79 -1.42 10.26
C PHE A 220 -11.17 -0.86 9.87
N ASN A 221 -11.91 -0.33 10.84
CA ASN A 221 -13.23 0.30 10.60
C ASN A 221 -13.12 1.50 9.63
N GLU A 222 -12.11 2.34 9.81
CA GLU A 222 -11.85 3.50 8.95
C GLU A 222 -11.45 3.09 7.52
N ILE A 223 -10.69 2.00 7.36
CA ILE A 223 -10.33 1.45 6.04
C ILE A 223 -11.58 1.01 5.28
N VAL A 224 -12.46 0.26 5.92
CA VAL A 224 -13.71 -0.20 5.32
C VAL A 224 -14.64 0.98 4.97
N SER A 225 -14.60 2.05 5.77
CA SER A 225 -15.37 3.29 5.54
C SER A 225 -14.77 4.23 4.48
N ASP A 226 -13.75 3.79 3.72
CA ASP A 226 -13.04 4.58 2.67
C ASP A 226 -12.45 5.91 3.17
N GLU A 227 -11.96 5.94 4.41
CA GLU A 227 -11.33 7.13 4.99
C GLU A 227 -9.87 7.31 4.55
N TYR A 228 -9.24 6.26 4.06
CA TYR A 228 -7.83 6.25 3.63
C TYR A 228 -7.67 6.49 2.13
N TYR A 229 -6.57 7.14 1.76
CA TYR A 229 -6.19 7.34 0.35
C TYR A 229 -5.87 6.02 -0.35
N ASP A 230 -5.09 5.17 0.30
CA ASP A 230 -4.62 3.87 -0.21
C ASP A 230 -5.11 2.77 0.75
N ALA A 231 -6.42 2.51 0.71
CA ALA A 231 -7.07 1.55 1.59
C ALA A 231 -6.47 0.13 1.49
N PRO A 232 -6.13 -0.41 0.29
CA PRO A 232 -5.46 -1.71 0.19
C PRO A 232 -4.13 -1.76 0.94
N LEU A 233 -3.25 -0.78 0.73
CA LEU A 233 -1.96 -0.72 1.43
C LEU A 233 -2.14 -0.60 2.95
N MET A 234 -3.10 0.21 3.39
CA MET A 234 -3.39 0.36 4.81
C MET A 234 -3.98 -0.91 5.42
N LEU A 235 -4.74 -1.69 4.66
CA LEU A 235 -5.26 -2.99 5.11
C LEU A 235 -4.12 -3.99 5.31
N GLU A 236 -3.19 -4.12 4.34
CA GLU A 236 -1.99 -4.97 4.50
C GLU A 236 -1.18 -4.55 5.73
N TYR A 237 -0.88 -3.26 5.85
CA TYR A 237 -0.11 -2.72 6.99
C TYR A 237 -0.79 -2.95 8.33
N ASN A 238 -2.10 -2.68 8.44
CA ASN A 238 -2.82 -2.84 9.69
C ASN A 238 -3.01 -4.32 10.06
N THR A 239 -3.16 -5.20 9.07
CA THR A 239 -3.16 -6.66 9.28
C THR A 239 -1.80 -7.14 9.79
N TRP A 240 -0.68 -6.63 9.26
CA TRP A 240 0.65 -6.90 9.81
C TRP A 240 0.77 -6.45 11.28
N ARG A 241 0.25 -5.28 11.63
CA ARG A 241 0.21 -4.81 13.03
C ARG A 241 -0.60 -5.76 13.91
N ALA A 242 -1.78 -6.16 13.47
CA ALA A 242 -2.64 -7.09 14.20
C ALA A 242 -1.99 -8.48 14.37
N MET A 243 -1.40 -9.04 13.31
CA MET A 243 -0.66 -10.31 13.38
C MET A 243 0.55 -10.21 14.31
N THR A 244 1.27 -9.08 14.29
CA THR A 244 2.40 -8.82 15.21
C THR A 244 1.91 -8.75 16.67
N MET A 245 0.73 -8.21 16.90
CA MET A 245 0.11 -8.13 18.22
C MET A 245 -0.33 -9.51 18.73
N LEU A 246 -0.87 -10.36 17.84
CA LEU A 246 -1.24 -11.75 18.21
C LEU A 246 -0.08 -12.58 18.73
N ASN A 247 1.13 -12.18 18.46
CA ASN A 247 2.39 -12.59 19.06
C ASN A 247 2.86 -14.02 18.76
N GLY A 248 4.13 -14.24 19.05
CA GLY A 248 4.81 -15.53 19.15
C GLY A 248 5.65 -15.94 17.96
N GLY A 249 5.70 -15.14 16.90
CA GLY A 249 6.53 -15.41 15.72
C GLY A 249 7.38 -14.21 15.29
N ASN A 250 8.18 -14.44 14.27
CA ASN A 250 8.77 -13.38 13.47
C ASN A 250 7.78 -13.02 12.36
N ILE A 251 7.09 -11.89 12.54
CA ILE A 251 6.02 -11.44 11.64
C ILE A 251 6.58 -10.39 10.70
N LYS A 252 6.71 -10.73 9.44
CA LYS A 252 7.29 -9.89 8.40
C LYS A 252 6.21 -9.45 7.40
N GLY A 253 5.96 -8.14 7.31
CA GLY A 253 5.24 -7.56 6.17
C GLY A 253 6.18 -7.50 4.96
N ASN A 254 5.73 -7.92 3.80
CA ASN A 254 6.51 -7.88 2.56
C ASN A 254 6.34 -6.57 1.78
N PHE A 255 5.85 -5.54 2.42
CA PHE A 255 5.79 -4.17 1.93
C PHE A 255 7.01 -3.35 2.42
N ASN A 256 7.30 -2.25 1.73
CA ASN A 256 8.38 -1.36 2.12
C ASN A 256 7.90 -0.31 3.13
N PHE A 257 8.80 0.12 4.01
CA PHE A 257 8.54 1.18 4.98
C PHE A 257 9.32 2.45 4.62
N ASP A 258 8.75 3.61 4.95
CA ASP A 258 9.46 4.89 4.94
C ASP A 258 10.32 5.07 6.21
N ASP A 259 10.99 6.22 6.31
CA ASP A 259 11.86 6.56 7.47
C ASP A 259 11.06 6.71 8.78
N LEU A 260 9.74 6.83 8.73
CA LEU A 260 8.84 6.90 9.88
C LEU A 260 8.15 5.57 10.21
N GLY A 261 8.49 4.49 9.48
CA GLY A 261 7.87 3.19 9.65
C GLY A 261 6.44 3.10 9.11
N GLN A 262 6.06 4.01 8.20
CA GLN A 262 4.79 3.94 7.49
C GLN A 262 4.95 3.14 6.19
N PRO A 263 3.90 2.46 5.70
CA PRO A 263 4.00 1.65 4.50
C PRO A 263 4.18 2.52 3.25
N LEU A 264 5.15 2.17 2.40
CA LEU A 264 5.42 2.83 1.12
C LEU A 264 4.73 2.17 -0.07
N SER A 265 4.66 0.85 -0.08
CA SER A 265 4.10 0.08 -1.18
C SER A 265 3.55 -1.25 -0.67
N THR A 266 2.60 -1.81 -1.39
CA THR A 266 2.13 -3.20 -1.18
C THR A 266 3.25 -4.20 -1.41
N ALA A 267 3.04 -5.44 -1.00
CA ALA A 267 3.97 -6.55 -1.23
C ALA A 267 4.33 -6.68 -2.71
N GLY A 268 5.56 -7.08 -2.97
CA GLY A 268 6.03 -7.38 -4.32
C GLY A 268 5.34 -8.64 -4.89
N GLY A 269 5.15 -8.71 -6.20
CA GLY A 269 4.58 -9.89 -6.84
C GLY A 269 5.36 -11.18 -6.50
N ASN A 270 4.65 -12.30 -6.42
CA ASN A 270 5.16 -13.64 -6.04
C ASN A 270 5.57 -13.81 -4.56
N MET A 271 5.06 -12.98 -3.68
CA MET A 271 5.26 -13.08 -2.24
C MET A 271 3.90 -12.88 -1.55
N PRO A 272 3.63 -13.56 -0.43
CA PRO A 272 2.47 -13.24 0.39
C PRO A 272 2.61 -11.82 0.97
N ASP A 273 1.49 -11.21 1.33
CA ASP A 273 1.51 -9.86 1.92
C ASP A 273 2.23 -9.86 3.28
N ILE A 274 2.02 -10.90 4.07
CA ILE A 274 2.66 -11.07 5.37
C ILE A 274 3.14 -12.52 5.52
N GLU A 275 4.36 -12.69 6.00
CA GLU A 275 4.93 -13.97 6.39
C GLU A 275 5.09 -14.03 7.90
N CYS A 276 4.51 -15.05 8.49
CA CYS A 276 4.65 -15.33 9.92
C CYS A 276 5.49 -16.62 10.08
N ASP A 277 6.69 -16.46 10.65
CA ASP A 277 7.58 -17.59 10.93
C ASP A 277 7.55 -17.92 12.41
N TYR A 278 6.95 -19.06 12.71
CA TYR A 278 6.95 -19.65 14.04
C TYR A 278 7.96 -20.79 14.09
N GLU A 279 8.32 -21.24 15.29
CA GLU A 279 9.36 -22.26 15.44
C GLU A 279 9.02 -23.53 14.66
N ASP A 280 7.79 -24.04 14.81
CA ASP A 280 7.35 -25.34 14.27
C ASP A 280 6.57 -25.24 12.96
N PHE A 281 6.02 -24.07 12.63
CA PHE A 281 5.18 -23.88 11.45
C PHE A 281 5.37 -22.49 10.83
N SER A 282 4.87 -22.32 9.61
CA SER A 282 4.82 -21.04 8.90
C SER A 282 3.38 -20.72 8.51
N LEU A 283 3.08 -19.42 8.47
CA LEU A 283 1.77 -18.93 8.06
C LEU A 283 1.95 -17.78 7.03
N SER A 284 1.35 -17.91 5.86
CA SER A 284 1.14 -16.78 4.98
C SER A 284 -0.17 -16.08 5.31
N VAL A 285 -0.17 -14.76 5.24
CA VAL A 285 -1.41 -13.98 5.33
C VAL A 285 -1.52 -13.16 4.06
N GLU A 286 -2.64 -13.33 3.38
CA GLU A 286 -3.00 -12.64 2.15
C GLU A 286 -4.20 -11.75 2.43
N VAL A 287 -4.16 -10.53 1.97
CA VAL A 287 -5.14 -9.51 2.35
C VAL A 287 -5.63 -8.78 1.11
N THR A 288 -6.94 -8.63 0.93
CA THR A 288 -7.47 -7.93 -0.23
C THR A 288 -8.70 -7.08 0.10
N MET A 289 -8.82 -5.94 -0.61
CA MET A 289 -10.05 -5.14 -0.67
C MET A 289 -10.95 -5.55 -1.85
N GLN A 290 -10.52 -6.52 -2.67
CA GLN A 290 -11.33 -6.99 -3.79
C GLN A 290 -12.60 -7.67 -3.28
N SER A 291 -13.68 -7.52 -4.03
CA SER A 291 -14.97 -8.12 -3.73
C SER A 291 -15.62 -8.67 -5.00
N GLY A 292 -16.66 -9.48 -4.84
CA GLY A 292 -17.39 -10.09 -5.95
C GLY A 292 -16.50 -10.98 -6.82
N GLN A 293 -16.84 -11.13 -8.10
CA GLN A 293 -16.14 -12.00 -9.05
C GLN A 293 -14.63 -11.65 -9.18
N ARG A 294 -14.27 -10.37 -9.07
CA ARG A 294 -12.88 -9.94 -9.15
C ARG A 294 -11.99 -10.51 -8.05
N GLN A 295 -12.54 -10.76 -6.87
CA GLN A 295 -11.80 -11.40 -5.77
C GLN A 295 -11.34 -12.80 -6.19
N TYR A 296 -12.23 -13.61 -6.76
CA TYR A 296 -11.87 -14.94 -7.25
C TYR A 296 -10.83 -14.88 -8.39
N GLU A 297 -11.05 -13.99 -9.37
CA GLU A 297 -10.16 -13.87 -10.55
C GLU A 297 -8.74 -13.39 -10.18
N ALA A 298 -8.62 -12.50 -9.22
CA ALA A 298 -7.33 -11.94 -8.79
C ALA A 298 -6.61 -12.83 -7.77
N GLU A 299 -7.35 -13.40 -6.82
CA GLU A 299 -6.76 -14.00 -5.62
C GLU A 299 -6.75 -15.53 -5.64
N GLY A 300 -7.63 -16.17 -6.42
CA GLY A 300 -7.79 -17.62 -6.38
C GLY A 300 -6.48 -18.37 -6.62
N GLU A 301 -5.76 -18.07 -7.70
CA GLU A 301 -4.48 -18.71 -8.03
C GLU A 301 -3.30 -18.10 -7.25
N SER A 302 -3.26 -16.77 -7.11
CA SER A 302 -2.12 -16.08 -6.49
C SER A 302 -1.90 -16.51 -5.05
N VAL A 303 -2.95 -16.59 -4.25
CA VAL A 303 -2.93 -17.05 -2.85
C VAL A 303 -2.39 -18.48 -2.75
N ALA A 304 -2.91 -19.40 -3.57
CA ALA A 304 -2.47 -20.79 -3.57
C ALA A 304 -1.01 -20.93 -4.00
N ARG A 305 -0.55 -20.12 -4.94
CA ARG A 305 0.84 -20.09 -5.42
C ARG A 305 1.78 -19.55 -4.35
N HIS A 306 1.44 -18.46 -3.68
CA HIS A 306 2.24 -17.88 -2.59
C HIS A 306 2.35 -18.85 -1.41
N TYR A 307 1.22 -19.46 -1.02
CA TYR A 307 1.20 -20.54 -0.02
C TYR A 307 2.15 -21.67 -0.39
N GLY A 308 2.06 -22.19 -1.63
CA GLY A 308 2.91 -23.30 -2.08
C GLY A 308 4.39 -22.95 -2.13
N GLN A 309 4.73 -21.69 -2.48
CA GLN A 309 6.11 -21.20 -2.47
C GLN A 309 6.65 -21.07 -1.04
N LEU A 310 5.86 -20.52 -0.11
CA LEU A 310 6.26 -20.45 1.30
C LEU A 310 6.48 -21.84 1.88
N LYS A 311 5.56 -22.78 1.62
CA LYS A 311 5.67 -24.18 2.07
C LYS A 311 6.95 -24.86 1.59
N LYS A 312 7.31 -24.66 0.32
CA LYS A 312 8.55 -25.21 -0.27
C LYS A 312 9.80 -24.59 0.35
N ARG A 313 9.77 -23.28 0.61
CA ARG A 313 10.91 -22.51 1.12
C ARG A 313 11.16 -22.77 2.60
N SER A 314 10.10 -22.78 3.40
CA SER A 314 10.21 -22.95 4.86
C SER A 314 10.56 -24.39 5.26
N GLY A 315 10.11 -25.39 4.49
CA GLY A 315 10.22 -26.81 4.85
C GLY A 315 9.40 -27.20 6.08
N LYS A 316 8.59 -26.29 6.62
CA LYS A 316 7.75 -26.45 7.80
C LYS A 316 6.31 -26.78 7.41
N GLU A 317 5.52 -27.21 8.37
CA GLU A 317 4.08 -27.21 8.23
C GLU A 317 3.61 -25.77 7.95
N THR A 318 2.78 -25.58 6.92
CA THR A 318 2.45 -24.25 6.44
C THR A 318 0.94 -24.08 6.32
N TYR A 319 0.46 -22.92 6.74
CA TYR A 319 -0.94 -22.48 6.67
C TYR A 319 -1.03 -21.19 5.87
N CYS A 320 -2.25 -20.82 5.48
CA CYS A 320 -2.57 -19.54 4.88
C CYS A 320 -3.86 -18.98 5.46
N LEU A 321 -3.85 -17.73 5.91
CA LEU A 321 -5.04 -16.94 6.15
C LEU A 321 -5.27 -16.03 4.95
N PHE A 322 -6.48 -16.06 4.41
CA PHE A 322 -6.93 -15.12 3.40
C PHE A 322 -7.97 -14.19 4.02
N ILE A 323 -7.67 -12.90 4.11
CA ILE A 323 -8.48 -11.91 4.83
C ILE A 323 -9.05 -10.89 3.84
N ALA A 324 -10.36 -10.69 3.87
CA ALA A 324 -11.05 -9.69 3.06
C ALA A 324 -12.26 -9.12 3.81
N PRO A 325 -12.74 -7.91 3.49
CA PRO A 325 -13.97 -7.38 4.09
C PRO A 325 -15.17 -8.32 3.96
N THR A 326 -15.26 -9.04 2.83
CA THR A 326 -16.25 -10.09 2.58
C THR A 326 -15.65 -11.19 1.72
N ILE A 327 -16.04 -12.42 1.92
CA ILE A 327 -15.58 -13.58 1.12
C ILE A 327 -16.57 -13.89 0.02
N ASN A 328 -16.11 -13.85 -1.23
CA ASN A 328 -16.95 -14.22 -2.38
C ASN A 328 -17.19 -15.74 -2.40
N PRO A 329 -18.42 -16.21 -2.68
CA PRO A 329 -18.74 -17.65 -2.71
C PRO A 329 -17.85 -18.48 -3.65
N ALA A 330 -17.45 -17.94 -4.82
CA ALA A 330 -16.55 -18.64 -5.74
C ALA A 330 -15.13 -18.77 -5.17
N THR A 331 -14.65 -17.75 -4.45
CA THR A 331 -13.37 -17.80 -3.72
C THR A 331 -13.41 -18.83 -2.61
N LEU A 332 -14.49 -18.85 -1.83
CA LEU A 332 -14.71 -19.83 -0.76
C LEU A 332 -14.71 -21.26 -1.32
N ALA A 333 -15.52 -21.52 -2.36
CA ALA A 333 -15.60 -22.84 -3.00
C ALA A 333 -14.24 -23.28 -3.57
N HIS A 334 -13.47 -22.34 -4.13
CA HIS A 334 -12.14 -22.63 -4.65
C HIS A 334 -11.18 -23.07 -3.52
N PHE A 335 -11.09 -22.34 -2.42
CA PHE A 335 -10.20 -22.69 -1.31
C PHE A 335 -10.67 -23.98 -0.60
N TYR A 336 -11.97 -24.18 -0.45
CA TYR A 336 -12.52 -25.44 0.03
C TYR A 336 -12.04 -26.62 -0.84
N GLY A 337 -12.15 -26.52 -2.17
CA GLY A 337 -11.67 -27.54 -3.10
C GLY A 337 -10.16 -27.78 -3.00
N LEU A 338 -9.35 -26.72 -2.91
CA LEU A 338 -7.89 -26.81 -2.77
C LEU A 338 -7.46 -27.52 -1.46
N ASN A 339 -8.20 -27.35 -0.38
CA ASN A 339 -7.92 -28.01 0.89
C ASN A 339 -8.22 -29.52 0.83
N HIS A 340 -9.06 -29.98 -0.08
CA HIS A 340 -9.37 -31.42 -0.28
C HIS A 340 -8.45 -32.07 -1.33
N LEU A 341 -8.01 -31.32 -2.33
CA LEU A 341 -7.26 -31.83 -3.47
C LEU A 341 -5.74 -31.84 -3.18
N ARG A 342 -5.04 -32.85 -3.70
CA ARG A 342 -3.58 -32.89 -3.70
C ARG A 342 -3.06 -32.34 -5.02
N ILE A 343 -2.53 -31.11 -5.00
CA ILE A 343 -2.00 -30.41 -6.18
C ILE A 343 -0.48 -30.26 -6.01
N ALA A 344 0.31 -30.95 -6.84
CA ALA A 344 1.77 -30.93 -6.74
C ALA A 344 2.36 -29.53 -6.88
N LEU A 345 1.75 -28.66 -7.69
CA LEU A 345 2.16 -27.28 -7.87
C LEU A 345 2.22 -26.51 -6.55
N TYR A 346 1.24 -26.72 -5.66
CA TYR A 346 1.10 -26.08 -4.36
C TYR A 346 1.69 -26.91 -3.19
N GLY A 347 2.43 -27.98 -3.50
CA GLY A 347 3.06 -28.81 -2.48
C GLY A 347 2.13 -29.82 -1.81
N GLY A 348 1.07 -30.27 -2.50
CA GLY A 348 0.08 -31.25 -2.03
C GLY A 348 -1.25 -30.62 -1.64
N LYS A 349 -1.88 -31.08 -0.56
CA LYS A 349 -3.07 -30.43 0.01
C LYS A 349 -2.72 -29.02 0.49
N SER A 350 -3.53 -28.06 0.13
CA SER A 350 -3.44 -26.70 0.65
C SER A 350 -4.07 -26.61 2.06
N ARG A 351 -3.76 -25.54 2.77
CA ARG A 351 -4.30 -25.25 4.11
C ARG A 351 -4.65 -23.74 4.14
N ILE A 352 -5.60 -23.35 3.28
CA ILE A 352 -6.01 -21.96 3.10
C ILE A 352 -7.32 -21.73 3.83
N ILE A 353 -7.34 -20.81 4.76
CA ILE A 353 -8.48 -20.46 5.60
C ILE A 353 -8.95 -19.06 5.23
N PRO A 354 -10.13 -18.90 4.62
CA PRO A 354 -10.72 -17.59 4.37
C PRO A 354 -11.37 -17.03 5.63
N LEU A 355 -11.06 -15.78 5.95
CA LEU A 355 -11.65 -15.04 7.07
C LEU A 355 -12.24 -13.72 6.56
N GLU A 356 -13.46 -13.41 6.95
CA GLU A 356 -13.94 -12.04 6.87
C GLU A 356 -13.16 -11.15 7.84
N LEU A 357 -12.99 -9.89 7.48
CA LEU A 357 -12.25 -8.93 8.30
C LEU A 357 -12.85 -8.80 9.71
N ASP A 358 -14.18 -8.82 9.84
CA ASP A 358 -14.86 -8.78 11.13
C ASP A 358 -14.50 -10.00 12.00
N TRP A 359 -14.36 -11.17 11.40
CA TRP A 359 -13.92 -12.38 12.11
C TRP A 359 -12.47 -12.28 12.54
N PHE A 360 -11.61 -11.75 11.67
CA PHE A 360 -10.21 -11.49 12.03
C PHE A 360 -10.11 -10.48 13.17
N MET A 361 -10.87 -9.38 13.12
CA MET A 361 -10.95 -8.42 14.22
C MET A 361 -11.42 -9.07 15.53
N LYS A 362 -12.36 -10.02 15.45
CA LYS A 362 -12.83 -10.80 16.61
C LYS A 362 -11.72 -11.67 17.21
N LEU A 363 -10.88 -12.30 16.40
CA LEU A 363 -9.70 -13.03 16.90
C LEU A 363 -8.74 -12.08 17.64
N VAL A 364 -8.51 -10.89 17.10
CA VAL A 364 -7.68 -9.86 17.73
C VAL A 364 -8.27 -9.40 19.06
N GLU A 365 -9.60 -9.17 19.11
CA GLU A 365 -10.33 -8.81 20.33
C GLU A 365 -10.25 -9.92 21.38
N ASN A 366 -10.49 -11.17 21.01
CA ASN A 366 -10.39 -12.31 21.92
C ASN A 366 -8.99 -12.41 22.50
N SER A 367 -7.94 -12.23 21.68
CA SER A 367 -6.55 -12.18 22.13
C SER A 367 -6.27 -11.06 23.13
N TYR A 368 -6.85 -9.88 22.90
CA TYR A 368 -6.72 -8.75 23.82
C TYR A 368 -7.39 -9.00 25.17
N ASN A 369 -8.56 -9.63 25.16
CA ASN A 369 -9.34 -9.91 26.37
C ASN A 369 -8.88 -11.15 27.12
N TYR A 370 -8.03 -11.99 26.50
CA TYR A 370 -7.56 -13.22 27.12
C TYR A 370 -6.63 -12.94 28.31
N LYS A 371 -6.76 -13.73 29.39
CA LYS A 371 -6.02 -13.51 30.65
C LYS A 371 -4.51 -13.56 30.47
N THR A 372 -4.04 -14.46 29.59
CA THR A 372 -2.64 -14.58 29.24
C THR A 372 -2.48 -14.29 27.74
N ARG A 373 -1.34 -13.73 27.34
CA ARG A 373 -1.09 -13.53 25.91
C ARG A 373 -1.11 -14.87 25.17
N PRO A 374 -1.74 -14.98 24.00
CA PRO A 374 -1.69 -16.20 23.21
C PRO A 374 -0.25 -16.53 22.82
N VAL A 375 0.03 -17.81 22.74
CA VAL A 375 1.31 -18.35 22.27
C VAL A 375 1.15 -18.96 20.87
N PRO A 376 2.23 -19.26 20.14
CA PRO A 376 2.14 -19.84 18.79
C PRO A 376 1.23 -21.07 18.70
N ASN A 377 1.23 -21.91 19.74
CA ASN A 377 0.39 -23.11 19.76
C ASN A 377 -1.11 -22.81 19.84
N ASP A 378 -1.53 -21.70 20.43
CA ASP A 378 -2.94 -21.29 20.44
C ASP A 378 -3.39 -20.92 19.02
N ILE A 379 -2.52 -20.21 18.26
CA ILE A 379 -2.77 -19.87 16.86
C ILE A 379 -2.83 -21.15 16.02
N ARG A 380 -1.87 -22.05 16.18
CA ARG A 380 -1.85 -23.33 15.47
C ARG A 380 -3.10 -24.16 15.74
N SER A 381 -3.50 -24.25 17.01
CA SER A 381 -4.70 -25.01 17.41
C SER A 381 -5.97 -24.47 16.74
N PHE A 382 -6.10 -23.15 16.61
CA PHE A 382 -7.20 -22.53 15.86
C PHE A 382 -7.16 -22.96 14.38
N LEU A 383 -5.99 -22.84 13.73
CA LEU A 383 -5.84 -23.19 12.31
C LEU A 383 -6.16 -24.68 12.07
N ASP A 384 -5.67 -25.57 12.94
CA ASP A 384 -5.92 -27.01 12.85
C ASP A 384 -7.39 -27.35 13.08
N GLU A 385 -8.07 -26.70 14.03
CA GLU A 385 -9.51 -26.89 14.27
C GLU A 385 -10.34 -26.50 13.03
N VAL A 386 -10.09 -25.32 12.45
CA VAL A 386 -10.79 -24.87 11.25
C VAL A 386 -10.57 -25.82 10.07
N LEU A 387 -9.37 -26.35 9.90
CA LEU A 387 -9.07 -27.30 8.83
C LEU A 387 -9.69 -28.69 9.08
N LYS A 388 -9.79 -29.11 10.33
CA LYS A 388 -10.51 -30.34 10.72
C LYS A 388 -12.00 -30.21 10.39
N GLU A 389 -12.63 -29.07 10.69
CA GLU A 389 -13.99 -28.79 10.29
C GLU A 389 -14.17 -28.78 8.77
N CYS A 390 -13.16 -28.30 8.01
CA CYS A 390 -13.15 -28.39 6.55
C CYS A 390 -13.24 -29.82 6.04
N GLU A 391 -12.52 -30.78 6.66
CA GLU A 391 -12.52 -32.18 6.26
C GLU A 391 -13.86 -32.88 6.52
N THR A 392 -14.64 -32.41 7.47
CA THR A 392 -15.93 -32.99 7.87
C THR A 392 -17.14 -32.25 7.32
N ALA A 393 -16.96 -31.04 6.82
CA ALA A 393 -18.02 -30.22 6.24
C ALA A 393 -18.65 -30.88 4.99
N THR A 394 -19.96 -30.75 4.84
CA THR A 394 -20.70 -31.30 3.70
C THR A 394 -20.42 -30.54 2.40
N ASP A 395 -20.16 -29.24 2.52
CA ASP A 395 -19.86 -28.33 1.44
C ASP A 395 -19.16 -27.07 1.97
N GLU A 396 -18.78 -26.16 1.06
CA GLU A 396 -18.09 -24.91 1.42
C GLU A 396 -18.93 -23.97 2.30
N SER A 397 -20.26 -23.96 2.11
CA SER A 397 -21.14 -23.11 2.91
C SER A 397 -21.24 -23.59 4.36
N ASN A 398 -21.29 -24.91 4.55
CA ASN A 398 -21.23 -25.52 5.89
C ASN A 398 -19.89 -25.26 6.56
N TRP A 399 -18.76 -25.42 5.82
CA TRP A 399 -17.45 -25.08 6.34
C TRP A 399 -17.36 -23.60 6.76
N TYR A 400 -17.91 -22.69 5.98
CA TYR A 400 -17.89 -21.26 6.29
C TYR A 400 -18.58 -20.94 7.63
N GLN A 401 -19.71 -21.60 7.92
CA GLN A 401 -20.37 -21.50 9.22
C GLN A 401 -19.51 -22.08 10.36
N CYS A 402 -18.79 -23.18 10.11
CA CYS A 402 -17.88 -23.75 11.07
C CYS A 402 -16.68 -22.82 11.37
N ILE A 403 -16.14 -22.13 10.36
CA ILE A 403 -15.10 -21.11 10.56
C ILE A 403 -15.55 -20.05 11.56
N GLN A 404 -16.75 -19.49 11.36
CA GLN A 404 -17.31 -18.49 12.29
C GLN A 404 -17.42 -19.05 13.72
N GLN A 405 -17.90 -20.27 13.86
CA GLN A 405 -18.01 -20.91 15.18
C GLN A 405 -16.63 -21.11 15.85
N CYS A 406 -15.60 -21.46 15.08
CA CYS A 406 -14.24 -21.56 15.60
C CYS A 406 -13.73 -20.20 16.07
N VAL A 407 -13.97 -19.13 15.31
CA VAL A 407 -13.62 -17.76 15.70
C VAL A 407 -14.31 -17.35 17.01
N ASP A 408 -15.62 -17.62 17.10
CA ASP A 408 -16.41 -17.25 18.29
C ASP A 408 -15.95 -17.99 19.57
N LYS A 409 -15.38 -19.16 19.44
CA LYS A 409 -14.90 -19.99 20.57
C LYS A 409 -13.43 -19.76 20.93
N TRP A 410 -12.64 -19.24 19.99
CA TRP A 410 -11.20 -19.15 20.19
C TRP A 410 -10.85 -18.18 21.32
N LEU A 411 -10.09 -18.63 22.31
CA LEU A 411 -9.67 -17.89 23.51
C LEU A 411 -10.84 -17.28 24.32
N VAL A 412 -12.05 -17.76 24.16
CA VAL A 412 -13.17 -17.37 25.02
C VAL A 412 -13.16 -18.27 26.25
N ALA A 413 -13.03 -17.66 27.45
CA ALA A 413 -12.94 -18.37 28.73
C ALA A 413 -14.32 -18.81 29.24
#